data_b9cde0613160d10c37f482790414d64e
#
_entry.id   b9cde0613160d10c37f482790414d64e
#
_cell.length_a   1.000
_cell.length_b   1.000
_cell.length_c   1.000
_cell.angle_alpha   90.00
_cell.angle_beta   90.00
_cell.angle_gamma   90.00
#
_symmetry.space_group_name_H-M   'P 1'
#
loop_
_entity.id
_entity.type
_entity.pdbx_description
1 polymer ?
#
loop_
_entity_poly.entity_id
_entity_poly.type
_entity_poly.pdbx_seq_one_letter_code
_entity_poly.pdbx_strand_id
1 'polypeptide(L)'
;MYEIGKGYEDMELIVVPGITAACSGAAVLGAPLNHDFCVISLSDLLTPWDKIEKKLRAAAMGDFAIAIYNPSSHKRKDYLKRACDILLEILEEDRACGYVENIGREGTKAVVCTLKELRNAQVNMFTTVFIGNAGSEIINEKLITKRGYQVERNTNLCRDNGGQSLI
;
A
#
# COMPACT_ATOMS: atom_id res chain seq x y z
N MET A 1 0.04 -16.17 19.62
CA MET A 1 -0.98 -16.91 20.39
C MET A 1 -0.65 -18.39 20.44
N TYR A 2 -0.45 -19.10 19.33
CA TYR A 2 -0.03 -20.52 19.36
C TYR A 2 1.31 -20.77 20.08
N GLU A 3 2.24 -19.81 20.06
CA GLU A 3 3.51 -19.89 20.81
C GLU A 3 3.30 -19.73 22.32
N ILE A 4 2.28 -18.98 22.75
CA ILE A 4 1.96 -18.72 24.16
C ILE A 4 1.06 -19.82 24.72
N GLY A 5 0.33 -20.54 23.85
CA GLY A 5 -0.66 -21.56 24.22
C GLY A 5 -0.07 -22.89 24.71
N LYS A 6 1.27 -23.06 24.71
CA LYS A 6 1.90 -24.21 25.34
C LYS A 6 1.69 -24.17 26.84
N GLY A 7 0.84 -25.06 27.36
CA GLY A 7 0.47 -25.14 28.77
C GLY A 7 -0.99 -24.77 29.06
N TYR A 8 -1.79 -24.48 28.03
CA TYR A 8 -3.24 -24.23 28.14
C TYR A 8 -4.01 -25.24 27.28
N GLU A 9 -3.84 -26.51 27.59
CA GLU A 9 -4.42 -27.63 26.80
C GLU A 9 -5.94 -27.66 26.78
N ASP A 10 -6.57 -26.98 27.75
CA ASP A 10 -8.04 -26.90 27.89
C ASP A 10 -8.68 -25.71 27.15
N MET A 11 -7.86 -24.90 26.40
CA MET A 11 -8.40 -23.72 25.69
C MET A 11 -8.59 -24.00 24.19
N GLU A 12 -9.80 -23.75 23.68
CA GLU A 12 -10.07 -23.71 22.26
C GLU A 12 -9.61 -22.36 21.67
N LEU A 13 -8.73 -22.42 20.65
CA LEU A 13 -8.25 -21.24 19.93
C LEU A 13 -8.95 -21.13 18.59
N ILE A 14 -9.80 -20.13 18.43
CA ILE A 14 -10.50 -19.82 17.18
C ILE A 14 -9.84 -18.60 16.52
N VAL A 15 -9.38 -18.77 15.28
CA VAL A 15 -8.84 -17.68 14.46
C VAL A 15 -9.96 -17.09 13.61
N VAL A 16 -10.30 -15.82 13.87
CA VAL A 16 -11.25 -15.06 13.05
C VAL A 16 -10.47 -14.24 12.01
N PRO A 17 -10.75 -14.39 10.70
CA PRO A 17 -10.07 -13.60 9.68
C PRO A 17 -10.49 -12.13 9.75
N GLY A 18 -9.56 -11.24 9.39
CA GLY A 18 -9.79 -9.79 9.33
C GLY A 18 -9.22 -9.19 8.06
N ILE A 19 -9.65 -7.96 7.75
CA ILE A 19 -9.14 -7.20 6.60
C ILE A 19 -7.87 -6.47 7.03
N THR A 20 -6.76 -6.73 6.34
CA THR A 20 -5.50 -6.03 6.60
C THR A 20 -5.55 -4.56 6.17
N ALA A 21 -4.81 -3.68 6.86
CA ALA A 21 -4.68 -2.26 6.51
C ALA A 21 -4.13 -2.05 5.08
N ALA A 22 -3.34 -2.98 4.55
CA ALA A 22 -2.89 -2.94 3.16
C ALA A 22 -4.08 -2.98 2.20
N CYS A 23 -4.99 -3.95 2.32
CA CYS A 23 -6.16 -4.05 1.46
C CYS A 23 -7.15 -2.90 1.68
N SER A 24 -7.39 -2.52 2.94
CA SER A 24 -8.30 -1.41 3.27
C SER A 24 -7.79 -0.08 2.74
N GLY A 25 -6.50 0.23 2.90
CA GLY A 25 -5.89 1.45 2.38
C GLY A 25 -5.81 1.46 0.86
N ALA A 26 -5.52 0.32 0.24
CA ALA A 26 -5.53 0.17 -1.22
C ALA A 26 -6.90 0.54 -1.81
N ALA A 27 -7.99 0.08 -1.19
CA ALA A 27 -9.36 0.40 -1.63
C ALA A 27 -9.67 1.90 -1.55
N VAL A 28 -9.09 2.64 -0.59
CA VAL A 28 -9.25 4.09 -0.48
C VAL A 28 -8.45 4.81 -1.57
N LEU A 29 -7.22 4.37 -1.84
CA LEU A 29 -6.34 4.97 -2.87
C LEU A 29 -6.76 4.64 -4.31
N GLY A 30 -7.41 3.50 -4.53
CA GLY A 30 -7.75 2.98 -5.85
C GLY A 30 -7.52 1.48 -5.95
N ALA A 31 -6.54 1.03 -6.72
CA ALA A 31 -6.17 -0.37 -6.86
C ALA A 31 -4.63 -0.57 -6.95
N PRO A 32 -3.83 -0.08 -5.99
CA PRO A 32 -2.38 -0.16 -6.04
C PRO A 32 -1.83 -1.58 -5.90
N LEU A 33 -2.61 -2.51 -5.34
CA LEU A 33 -2.20 -3.90 -5.07
C LEU A 33 -2.82 -4.90 -6.06
N ASN A 34 -3.16 -4.45 -7.26
CA ASN A 34 -3.84 -5.29 -8.27
C ASN A 34 -2.92 -6.26 -9.01
N HIS A 35 -1.67 -6.36 -8.63
CA HIS A 35 -0.65 -7.29 -9.12
C HIS A 35 0.12 -7.89 -7.94
N ASP A 36 1.31 -8.45 -8.16
CA ASP A 36 2.15 -8.96 -7.09
C ASP A 36 2.53 -7.83 -6.12
N PHE A 37 2.35 -8.08 -4.85
CA PHE A 37 2.65 -7.09 -3.82
C PHE A 37 3.25 -7.73 -2.57
N CYS A 38 3.94 -6.91 -1.79
CA CYS A 38 4.46 -7.31 -0.50
C CYS A 38 4.12 -6.29 0.60
N VAL A 39 4.16 -6.73 1.85
CA VAL A 39 3.96 -5.90 3.03
C VAL A 39 5.25 -5.86 3.84
N ILE A 40 5.78 -4.66 4.08
CA ILE A 40 7.02 -4.44 4.83
C ILE A 40 6.74 -3.51 6.00
N SER A 41 7.09 -3.92 7.21
CA SER A 41 7.06 -3.05 8.39
C SER A 41 8.42 -2.38 8.60
N LEU A 42 8.42 -1.06 8.81
CA LEU A 42 9.63 -0.32 9.17
C LEU A 42 9.92 -0.36 10.68
N SER A 43 9.15 -1.13 11.47
CA SER A 43 9.43 -1.29 12.90
C SER A 43 10.69 -2.11 13.14
N ASP A 44 11.69 -1.50 13.75
CA ASP A 44 12.96 -2.11 14.12
C ASP A 44 13.00 -2.71 15.54
N LEU A 45 11.85 -2.80 16.20
CA LEU A 45 11.76 -3.33 17.57
C LEU A 45 12.17 -4.81 17.64
N LEU A 46 11.76 -5.60 16.66
CA LEU A 46 12.03 -7.05 16.61
C LEU A 46 12.84 -7.44 15.37
N THR A 47 13.02 -6.52 14.42
CA THR A 47 13.71 -6.79 13.15
C THR A 47 14.78 -5.72 12.95
N PRO A 48 16.09 -6.06 12.97
CA PRO A 48 17.17 -5.11 12.73
C PRO A 48 17.01 -4.37 11.40
N TRP A 49 17.44 -3.10 11.35
CA TRP A 49 17.25 -2.24 10.18
C TRP A 49 17.88 -2.80 8.90
N ASP A 50 19.04 -3.44 9.00
CA ASP A 50 19.70 -4.08 7.85
C ASP A 50 18.85 -5.16 7.18
N LYS A 51 18.02 -5.86 7.95
CA LYS A 51 17.05 -6.81 7.40
C LYS A 51 15.86 -6.11 6.73
N ILE A 52 15.43 -4.96 7.26
CA ILE A 52 14.37 -4.14 6.65
C ILE A 52 14.88 -3.60 5.31
N GLU A 53 16.09 -3.06 5.28
CA GLU A 53 16.72 -2.56 4.06
C GLU A 53 16.83 -3.64 2.98
N LYS A 54 17.31 -4.84 3.33
CA LYS A 54 17.35 -5.97 2.39
C LYS A 54 16.00 -6.31 1.79
N LYS A 55 14.92 -6.25 2.59
CA LYS A 55 13.55 -6.49 2.10
C LYS A 55 13.09 -5.39 1.15
N LEU A 56 13.36 -4.11 1.46
CA LEU A 56 13.03 -2.99 0.59
C LEU A 56 13.74 -3.11 -0.76
N ARG A 57 15.04 -3.39 -0.76
CA ARG A 57 15.83 -3.60 -1.99
C ARG A 57 15.31 -4.79 -2.80
N ALA A 58 15.06 -5.93 -2.16
CA ALA A 58 14.54 -7.11 -2.84
C ALA A 58 13.16 -6.88 -3.46
N ALA A 59 12.27 -6.16 -2.75
CA ALA A 59 10.95 -5.82 -3.26
C ALA A 59 11.02 -4.87 -4.47
N ALA A 60 11.89 -3.86 -4.42
CA ALA A 60 12.11 -2.93 -5.53
C ALA A 60 12.71 -3.65 -6.75
N MET A 61 13.74 -4.50 -6.55
CA MET A 61 14.36 -5.28 -7.63
C MET A 61 13.40 -6.30 -8.26
N GLY A 62 12.48 -6.85 -7.47
CA GLY A 62 11.44 -7.78 -7.94
C GLY A 62 10.21 -7.11 -8.54
N ASP A 63 10.21 -5.77 -8.64
CA ASP A 63 9.08 -4.96 -9.13
C ASP A 63 7.74 -5.24 -8.41
N PHE A 64 7.79 -5.52 -7.10
CA PHE A 64 6.57 -5.65 -6.29
C PHE A 64 5.96 -4.28 -6.01
N ALA A 65 4.62 -4.22 -5.99
CA ALA A 65 3.94 -3.14 -5.29
C ALA A 65 4.18 -3.32 -3.77
N ILE A 66 4.53 -2.25 -3.05
CA ILE A 66 4.94 -2.34 -1.65
C ILE A 66 3.95 -1.61 -0.75
N ALA A 67 3.37 -2.32 0.24
CA ALA A 67 2.65 -1.69 1.34
C ALA A 67 3.56 -1.59 2.56
N ILE A 68 3.79 -0.37 3.05
CA ILE A 68 4.66 -0.10 4.19
C ILE A 68 3.82 0.17 5.44
N TYR A 69 4.09 -0.59 6.50
CA TYR A 69 3.54 -0.41 7.83
C TYR A 69 4.54 0.28 8.76
N ASN A 70 4.02 0.99 9.75
CA ASN A 70 4.81 1.71 10.74
C ASN A 70 5.83 2.69 10.10
N PRO A 71 5.41 3.54 9.16
CA PRO A 71 6.31 4.44 8.42
C PRO A 71 6.94 5.50 9.32
N SER A 72 6.32 5.79 10.47
CA SER A 72 6.80 6.78 11.44
C SER A 72 6.31 6.45 12.84
N SER A 73 7.03 6.96 13.84
CA SER A 73 6.61 6.99 15.25
C SER A 73 7.29 8.17 15.97
N HIS A 74 6.92 8.44 17.22
CA HIS A 74 7.56 9.50 18.00
C HIS A 74 9.09 9.43 18.05
N LYS A 75 9.65 8.21 18.09
CA LYS A 75 11.11 7.97 18.15
C LYS A 75 11.75 7.73 16.78
N ARG A 76 10.95 7.59 15.70
CA ARG A 76 11.39 7.15 14.35
C ARG A 76 10.75 8.01 13.27
N LYS A 77 10.98 9.33 13.35
CA LYS A 77 10.36 10.30 12.43
C LYS A 77 10.94 10.25 11.02
N ASP A 78 12.15 9.72 10.85
CA ASP A 78 12.91 9.67 9.61
C ASP A 78 12.83 8.33 8.87
N TYR A 79 12.13 7.34 9.40
CA TYR A 79 12.15 5.99 8.83
C TYR A 79 11.52 5.90 7.44
N LEU A 80 10.43 6.63 7.18
CA LEU A 80 9.88 6.72 5.83
C LEU A 80 10.90 7.32 4.86
N LYS A 81 11.56 8.43 5.26
CA LYS A 81 12.57 9.08 4.43
C LYS A 81 13.72 8.12 4.11
N ARG A 82 14.25 7.40 5.12
CA ARG A 82 15.31 6.40 4.93
C ARG A 82 14.86 5.27 3.99
N ALA A 83 13.63 4.79 4.12
CA ALA A 83 13.09 3.78 3.23
C ALA A 83 12.98 4.31 1.79
N CYS A 84 12.51 5.53 1.59
CA CYS A 84 12.46 6.16 0.27
C CYS A 84 13.86 6.39 -0.31
N ASP A 85 14.85 6.77 0.50
CA ASP A 85 16.24 6.93 0.06
C ASP A 85 16.80 5.61 -0.52
N ILE A 86 16.53 4.48 0.16
CA ILE A 86 16.92 3.14 -0.30
C ILE A 86 16.20 2.78 -1.61
N LEU A 87 14.92 3.08 -1.71
CA LEU A 87 14.11 2.76 -2.89
C LEU A 87 14.50 3.61 -4.10
N LEU A 88 14.87 4.89 -3.90
CA LEU A 88 15.33 5.81 -4.94
C LEU A 88 16.69 5.41 -5.57
N GLU A 89 17.45 4.50 -4.96
CA GLU A 89 18.62 3.91 -5.58
C GLU A 89 18.28 2.91 -6.70
N ILE A 90 17.01 2.46 -6.77
CA ILE A 90 16.55 1.39 -7.67
C ILE A 90 15.38 1.84 -8.53
N LEU A 91 14.46 2.61 -7.94
CA LEU A 91 13.21 3.06 -8.57
C LEU A 91 13.32 4.51 -9.00
N GLU A 92 12.54 4.89 -10.01
CA GLU A 92 12.48 6.24 -10.55
C GLU A 92 11.86 7.23 -9.54
N GLU A 93 12.27 8.49 -9.59
CA GLU A 93 11.77 9.56 -8.71
C GLU A 93 10.26 9.81 -8.88
N ASP A 94 9.72 9.60 -10.07
CA ASP A 94 8.32 9.80 -10.45
C ASP A 94 7.45 8.55 -10.24
N ARG A 95 8.00 7.47 -9.65
CA ARG A 95 7.26 6.26 -9.31
C ARG A 95 5.97 6.62 -8.56
N ALA A 96 4.84 6.12 -9.07
CA ALA A 96 3.53 6.38 -8.49
C ALA A 96 3.41 5.78 -7.08
N CYS A 97 3.08 6.60 -6.12
CA CYS A 97 2.98 6.27 -4.69
C CYS A 97 1.72 6.88 -4.09
N GLY A 98 1.46 6.53 -2.84
CA GLY A 98 0.44 7.18 -2.03
C GLY A 98 0.47 6.70 -0.58
N TYR A 99 -0.32 7.36 0.25
CA TYR A 99 -0.50 6.93 1.63
C TYR A 99 -1.91 7.23 2.13
N VAL A 100 -2.34 6.46 3.11
CA VAL A 100 -3.63 6.64 3.78
C VAL A 100 -3.42 6.70 5.28
N GLU A 101 -3.92 7.75 5.90
CA GLU A 101 -3.96 7.94 7.34
C GLU A 101 -5.34 7.54 7.89
N ASN A 102 -5.38 7.01 9.10
CA ASN A 102 -6.61 6.69 9.85
C ASN A 102 -7.58 5.79 9.07
N ILE A 103 -7.08 4.74 8.41
CA ILE A 103 -7.89 3.80 7.64
C ILE A 103 -9.02 3.23 8.52
N GLY A 104 -10.28 3.37 8.05
CA GLY A 104 -11.47 2.89 8.77
C GLY A 104 -11.81 3.66 10.05
N ARG A 105 -11.27 4.86 10.22
CA ARG A 105 -11.52 5.75 11.35
C ARG A 105 -12.00 7.12 10.86
N GLU A 106 -12.53 7.91 11.77
CA GLU A 106 -12.83 9.31 11.48
C GLU A 106 -11.54 10.06 11.11
N GLY A 107 -11.65 10.97 10.13
CA GLY A 107 -10.50 11.72 9.61
C GLY A 107 -9.60 10.88 8.69
N THR A 108 -10.12 9.86 8.02
CA THR A 108 -9.39 9.15 6.96
C THR A 108 -8.92 10.14 5.89
N LYS A 109 -7.61 10.18 5.61
CA LYS A 109 -7.00 11.02 4.60
C LYS A 109 -6.19 10.19 3.64
N ALA A 110 -6.43 10.33 2.33
CA ALA A 110 -5.67 9.69 1.27
C ALA A 110 -4.90 10.73 0.45
N VAL A 111 -3.67 10.41 0.11
CA VAL A 111 -2.82 11.25 -0.74
C VAL A 111 -2.14 10.35 -1.76
N VAL A 112 -2.16 10.76 -3.03
CA VAL A 112 -1.34 10.18 -4.09
C VAL A 112 -0.21 11.14 -4.43
N CYS A 113 0.97 10.61 -4.70
CA CYS A 113 2.19 11.39 -4.91
C CYS A 113 3.23 10.56 -5.66
N THR A 114 4.34 11.18 -6.02
CA THR A 114 5.54 10.50 -6.52
C THR A 114 6.41 9.99 -5.36
N LEU A 115 7.35 9.08 -5.65
CA LEU A 115 8.32 8.59 -4.66
C LEU A 115 9.19 9.73 -4.09
N LYS A 116 9.55 10.70 -4.94
CA LYS A 116 10.29 11.91 -4.54
C LYS A 116 9.51 12.77 -3.55
N GLU A 117 8.22 12.95 -3.79
CA GLU A 117 7.33 13.70 -2.88
C GLU A 117 7.08 12.93 -1.59
N LEU A 118 6.84 11.61 -1.69
CA LEU A 118 6.65 10.71 -0.55
C LEU A 118 7.81 10.76 0.43
N ARG A 119 9.04 10.84 -0.06
CA ARG A 119 10.26 10.97 0.74
C ARG A 119 10.20 12.11 1.75
N ASN A 120 9.49 13.18 1.41
CA ASN A 120 9.37 14.38 2.24
C ASN A 120 8.01 14.47 2.97
N ALA A 121 7.16 13.44 2.80
CA ALA A 121 5.84 13.43 3.43
C ALA A 121 5.94 13.31 4.96
N GLN A 122 5.13 14.09 5.65
CA GLN A 122 4.97 13.98 7.10
C GLN A 122 3.84 12.99 7.38
N VAL A 123 4.19 11.84 7.93
CA VAL A 123 3.25 10.77 8.24
C VAL A 123 3.35 10.38 9.72
N ASN A 124 2.32 9.72 10.21
CA ASN A 124 2.22 9.26 11.59
C ASN A 124 2.12 7.72 11.68
N MET A 125 2.01 7.19 12.89
CA MET A 125 1.94 5.75 13.13
C MET A 125 0.63 5.08 12.64
N PHE A 126 -0.41 5.87 12.32
CA PHE A 126 -1.68 5.39 11.79
C PHE A 126 -1.73 5.44 10.26
N THR A 127 -0.56 5.60 9.62
CA THR A 127 -0.42 5.68 8.18
C THR A 127 0.02 4.35 7.60
N THR A 128 -0.59 3.98 6.48
CA THR A 128 -0.10 2.93 5.58
C THR A 128 0.35 3.58 4.29
N VAL A 129 1.56 3.28 3.86
CA VAL A 129 2.16 3.85 2.63
C VAL A 129 2.14 2.79 1.54
N PHE A 130 1.96 3.24 0.29
CA PHE A 130 1.92 2.39 -0.89
C PHE A 130 2.91 2.91 -1.93
N ILE A 131 3.74 2.03 -2.44
CA ILE A 131 4.69 2.31 -3.53
C ILE A 131 4.31 1.37 -4.67
N GLY A 132 3.99 1.94 -5.82
CA GLY A 132 3.60 1.18 -6.99
C GLY A 132 4.77 0.44 -7.63
N ASN A 133 4.46 -0.55 -8.47
CA ASN A 133 5.42 -1.21 -9.36
C ASN A 133 5.52 -0.46 -10.71
N ALA A 134 6.26 -1.00 -11.68
CA ALA A 134 6.44 -0.39 -13.01
C ALA A 134 5.11 -0.20 -13.78
N GLY A 135 4.08 -1.01 -13.49
CA GLY A 135 2.75 -0.89 -14.10
C GLY A 135 1.80 0.05 -13.35
N SER A 136 2.27 0.75 -12.31
CA SER A 136 1.45 1.64 -11.50
C SER A 136 1.44 3.06 -12.04
N GLU A 137 0.26 3.68 -12.04
CA GLU A 137 0.03 5.05 -12.51
C GLU A 137 -0.93 5.79 -11.59
N ILE A 138 -0.87 7.12 -11.62
CA ILE A 138 -1.88 7.98 -11.01
C ILE A 138 -2.90 8.36 -12.08
N ILE A 139 -4.13 7.89 -11.94
CA ILE A 139 -5.24 8.15 -12.87
C ILE A 139 -6.40 8.75 -12.08
N ASN A 140 -6.83 9.96 -12.44
CA ASN A 140 -7.95 10.66 -11.77
C ASN A 140 -7.78 10.67 -10.23
N GLU A 141 -6.61 11.08 -9.76
CA GLU A 141 -6.27 11.13 -8.33
C GLU A 141 -6.34 9.76 -7.61
N LYS A 142 -6.23 8.67 -8.36
CA LYS A 142 -6.18 7.31 -7.83
C LYS A 142 -4.87 6.63 -8.21
N LEU A 143 -4.31 5.88 -7.27
CA LEU A 143 -3.15 5.01 -7.50
C LEU A 143 -3.62 3.65 -8.01
N ILE A 144 -3.25 3.32 -9.24
CA ILE A 144 -3.73 2.11 -9.92
C ILE A 144 -2.54 1.33 -10.48
N THR A 145 -2.48 0.04 -10.20
CA THR A 145 -1.55 -0.90 -10.84
C THR A 145 -2.27 -1.65 -11.94
N LYS A 146 -1.81 -1.50 -13.18
CA LYS A 146 -2.39 -2.15 -14.36
C LYS A 146 -2.03 -3.62 -14.39
N ARG A 147 -2.98 -4.48 -14.78
CA ARG A 147 -2.73 -5.91 -15.03
C ARG A 147 -2.29 -6.23 -16.46
N GLY A 148 -2.16 -5.21 -17.31
CA GLY A 148 -1.75 -5.40 -18.70
C GLY A 148 -2.87 -5.94 -19.62
N TYR A 149 -4.12 -5.95 -19.18
CA TYR A 149 -5.22 -6.28 -20.08
C TYR A 149 -5.29 -5.24 -21.20
N GLN A 150 -5.22 -5.70 -22.45
CA GLN A 150 -5.61 -4.88 -23.61
C GLN A 150 -7.13 -4.77 -23.61
N VAL A 151 -7.65 -3.70 -23.06
CA VAL A 151 -9.07 -3.36 -23.22
C VAL A 151 -9.21 -2.80 -24.65
N GLU A 152 -9.67 -3.63 -25.60
CA GLU A 152 -10.22 -3.11 -26.84
C GLU A 152 -11.34 -2.16 -26.46
N ARG A 153 -11.13 -0.86 -26.71
CA ARG A 153 -12.19 0.15 -26.54
C ARG A 153 -13.24 -0.15 -27.60
N ASN A 154 -14.22 -0.96 -27.25
CA ASN A 154 -15.46 -1.06 -28.01
C ASN A 154 -16.18 0.30 -27.85
N THR A 155 -15.89 1.24 -28.78
CA THR A 155 -16.47 2.59 -28.84
C THR A 155 -17.97 2.57 -29.15
N ASN A 156 -18.61 1.40 -29.22
CA ASN A 156 -20.01 1.22 -29.56
C ASN A 156 -20.98 1.10 -28.37
N LEU A 157 -20.51 1.19 -27.11
CA LEU A 157 -21.38 1.01 -25.93
C LEU A 157 -21.98 2.29 -25.33
N CYS A 158 -21.77 3.45 -25.96
CA CYS A 158 -22.34 4.73 -25.50
C CYS A 158 -23.25 5.41 -26.54
N ARG A 159 -23.89 4.67 -27.44
CA ARG A 159 -24.98 5.21 -28.27
C ARG A 159 -26.12 4.19 -28.19
N ASP A 160 -27.09 4.52 -27.40
CA ASP A 160 -28.49 4.12 -27.38
C ASP A 160 -28.96 3.80 -25.96
N ASN A 161 -29.32 4.83 -25.22
CA ASN A 161 -30.42 4.80 -24.28
C ASN A 161 -31.04 6.21 -24.22
N GLY A 162 -31.63 6.61 -25.33
CA GLY A 162 -32.69 7.58 -25.33
C GLY A 162 -33.93 6.97 -24.69
N GLY A 163 -34.36 7.56 -23.61
CA GLY A 163 -35.72 7.62 -23.14
C GLY A 163 -36.57 6.34 -23.12
N GLN A 164 -36.73 5.77 -21.91
CA GLN A 164 -38.05 5.33 -21.48
C GLN A 164 -38.13 5.40 -19.95
N SER A 165 -38.88 6.39 -19.47
CA SER A 165 -39.50 6.48 -18.16
C SER A 165 -40.31 5.23 -17.91
N LEU A 166 -40.09 4.53 -16.80
CA LEU A 166 -41.05 3.63 -16.20
C LEU A 166 -41.41 4.15 -14.82
N ILE A 167 -42.69 4.36 -14.71
CA ILE A 167 -43.55 4.71 -13.57
C ILE A 167 -43.27 3.82 -12.34
#